data_cba68becb0c7207f84ab234f04ce349b
#
_entry.id   cba68becb0c7207f84ab234f04ce349b
#
_cell.length_a   1.000
_cell.length_b   1.000
_cell.length_c   1.000
_cell.angle_alpha   90.00
_cell.angle_beta   90.00
_cell.angle_gamma   90.00
#
_symmetry.space_group_name_H-M   'P 1'
#
loop_
_entity.id
_entity.type
_entity.pdbx_description
1 polymer ?
#
loop_
_entity_poly.entity_id
_entity_poly.type
_entity_poly.pdbx_seq_one_letter_code
_entity_poly.pdbx_strand_id
1 'polypeptide(L)'
;MIPWIIATRNAGKLLELVPLFQTCGIDVVGLEDAGVREGPDEEHIECFDTFEANALAKAIHFTRLTGRPCIADDSGLCIDALEGGPGVRSRRVARDMGCVIDQRGEDAANNAAVLDECWNSGWAPPWRAHYVCVAAYADGSAGTSHVARGRTDGTLQPDRSGDAGFGYDPHFVSDDLGLSFGLASREAKARVSHRARAFAMLLDSLPDTSR
;
A
#
# COMPACT_ATOMS: atom_id res chain seq x y z
N MET A 1 -15.38 -19.56 -11.11
CA MET A 1 -15.79 -18.49 -10.17
C MET A 1 -15.54 -17.15 -10.84
N ILE A 2 -16.26 -16.10 -10.46
CA ILE A 2 -16.03 -14.76 -10.98
C ILE A 2 -14.76 -14.21 -10.30
N PRO A 3 -13.75 -13.74 -11.04
CA PRO A 3 -12.52 -13.20 -10.44
C PRO A 3 -12.82 -12.01 -9.52
N TRP A 4 -12.11 -11.91 -8.39
CA TRP A 4 -12.22 -10.74 -7.52
C TRP A 4 -11.56 -9.52 -8.17
N ILE A 5 -11.96 -8.33 -7.75
CA ILE A 5 -11.35 -7.09 -8.20
C ILE A 5 -10.26 -6.65 -7.24
N ILE A 6 -9.05 -6.40 -7.74
CA ILE A 6 -8.04 -5.64 -7.00
C ILE A 6 -8.30 -4.16 -7.25
N ALA A 7 -8.85 -3.49 -6.24
CA ALA A 7 -9.26 -2.09 -6.31
C ALA A 7 -8.07 -1.14 -6.12
N THR A 8 -7.18 -1.10 -7.10
CA THR A 8 -6.03 -0.19 -7.12
C THR A 8 -5.67 0.24 -8.54
N ARG A 9 -5.23 1.50 -8.70
CA ARG A 9 -4.61 2.03 -9.92
C ARG A 9 -3.08 1.97 -9.87
N ASN A 10 -2.50 1.60 -8.72
CA ASN A 10 -1.05 1.53 -8.55
C ASN A 10 -0.49 0.24 -9.14
N ALA A 11 0.27 0.36 -10.24
CA ALA A 11 0.88 -0.79 -10.92
C ALA A 11 1.85 -1.58 -10.00
N GLY A 12 2.58 -0.90 -9.11
CA GLY A 12 3.45 -1.55 -8.14
C GLY A 12 2.69 -2.47 -7.18
N LYS A 13 1.52 -2.03 -6.70
CA LYS A 13 0.64 -2.85 -5.87
C LYS A 13 0.10 -4.07 -6.63
N LEU A 14 -0.31 -3.90 -7.89
CA LEU A 14 -0.76 -5.02 -8.74
C LEU A 14 0.33 -6.07 -8.92
N LEU A 15 1.59 -5.64 -9.16
CA LEU A 15 2.73 -6.53 -9.31
C LEU A 15 3.04 -7.35 -8.04
N GLU A 16 2.67 -6.86 -6.85
CA GLU A 16 2.82 -7.58 -5.59
C GLU A 16 1.62 -8.48 -5.31
N LEU A 17 0.38 -8.01 -5.57
CA LEU A 17 -0.84 -8.69 -5.16
C LEU A 17 -1.25 -9.82 -6.10
N VAL A 18 -1.16 -9.65 -7.43
CA VAL A 18 -1.59 -10.68 -8.38
C VAL A 18 -0.88 -12.02 -8.12
N PRO A 19 0.45 -12.09 -7.99
CA PRO A 19 1.12 -13.36 -7.67
C PRO A 19 0.72 -13.94 -6.31
N LEU A 20 0.48 -13.09 -5.30
CA LEU A 20 0.06 -13.53 -3.98
C LEU A 20 -1.28 -14.26 -4.04
N PHE A 21 -2.29 -13.70 -4.72
CA PHE A 21 -3.60 -14.34 -4.86
C PHE A 21 -3.55 -15.60 -5.72
N GLN A 22 -2.73 -15.61 -6.78
CA GLN A 22 -2.51 -16.80 -7.61
C GLN A 22 -1.96 -17.99 -6.80
N THR A 23 -1.03 -17.74 -5.86
CA THR A 23 -0.52 -18.81 -4.98
C THR A 23 -1.59 -19.38 -4.04
N CYS A 24 -2.63 -18.60 -3.76
CA CYS A 24 -3.77 -19.03 -2.95
C CYS A 24 -4.91 -19.65 -3.80
N GLY A 25 -4.72 -19.78 -5.12
CA GLY A 25 -5.74 -20.31 -6.03
C GLY A 25 -6.96 -19.39 -6.22
N ILE A 26 -6.81 -18.10 -5.94
CA ILE A 26 -7.87 -17.09 -6.08
C ILE A 26 -7.63 -16.29 -7.36
N ASP A 27 -8.60 -16.31 -8.27
CA ASP A 27 -8.56 -15.51 -9.49
C ASP A 27 -8.83 -14.04 -9.18
N VAL A 28 -7.94 -13.16 -9.61
CA VAL A 28 -8.04 -11.71 -9.42
C VAL A 28 -7.77 -10.96 -10.72
N VAL A 29 -8.40 -9.80 -10.86
CA VAL A 29 -8.16 -8.88 -11.98
C VAL A 29 -8.08 -7.43 -11.46
N GLY A 30 -7.29 -6.59 -12.13
CA GLY A 30 -7.22 -5.16 -11.88
C GLY A 30 -8.48 -4.43 -12.35
N LEU A 31 -8.62 -3.16 -11.94
CA LEU A 31 -9.77 -2.31 -12.33
C LEU A 31 -9.85 -2.13 -13.85
N GLU A 32 -8.73 -1.93 -14.54
CA GLU A 32 -8.69 -1.75 -15.99
C GLU A 32 -9.12 -3.01 -16.73
N ASP A 33 -8.59 -4.16 -16.34
CA ASP A 33 -8.93 -5.47 -16.92
C ASP A 33 -10.41 -5.84 -16.66
N ALA A 34 -10.97 -5.33 -15.57
CA ALA A 34 -12.39 -5.44 -15.26
C ALA A 34 -13.27 -4.44 -16.02
N GLY A 35 -12.69 -3.57 -16.85
CA GLY A 35 -13.40 -2.56 -17.62
C GLY A 35 -13.84 -1.33 -16.81
N VAL A 36 -13.31 -1.15 -15.59
CA VAL A 36 -13.63 0.00 -14.73
C VAL A 36 -12.73 1.17 -15.11
N ARG A 37 -13.31 2.18 -15.75
CA ARG A 37 -12.62 3.42 -16.10
C ARG A 37 -12.42 4.28 -14.86
N GLU A 38 -11.32 5.05 -14.84
CA GLU A 38 -11.08 6.02 -13.79
C GLU A 38 -12.16 7.12 -13.83
N GLY A 39 -12.71 7.39 -12.66
CA GLY A 39 -13.77 8.40 -12.50
C GLY A 39 -13.30 9.55 -11.60
N PRO A 40 -13.92 10.75 -11.75
CA PRO A 40 -13.56 11.93 -10.97
C PRO A 40 -13.78 11.75 -9.46
N ASP A 41 -14.66 10.84 -9.07
CA ASP A 41 -14.99 10.61 -7.66
C ASP A 41 -13.94 9.73 -6.93
N GLU A 42 -13.00 9.10 -7.66
CA GLU A 42 -12.00 8.21 -7.05
C GLU A 42 -11.05 8.97 -6.12
N GLU A 43 -10.74 10.24 -6.38
CA GLU A 43 -9.90 11.07 -5.51
C GLU A 43 -10.50 11.27 -4.10
N HIS A 44 -11.82 11.14 -3.97
CA HIS A 44 -12.54 11.35 -2.71
C HIS A 44 -12.74 10.06 -1.90
N ILE A 45 -12.38 8.90 -2.44
CA ILE A 45 -12.59 7.61 -1.76
C ILE A 45 -11.64 7.48 -0.56
N GLU A 46 -10.39 7.95 -0.69
CA GLU A 46 -9.34 7.86 0.33
C GLU A 46 -9.17 9.20 1.08
N CYS A 47 -10.27 9.73 1.63
CA CYS A 47 -10.31 11.02 2.33
C CYS A 47 -10.25 10.90 3.87
N PHE A 48 -10.11 9.70 4.41
CA PHE A 48 -10.13 9.45 5.86
C PHE A 48 -8.73 9.51 6.46
N ASP A 49 -8.67 9.74 7.78
CA ASP A 49 -7.44 9.86 8.55
C ASP A 49 -6.88 8.51 9.02
N THR A 50 -7.51 7.39 8.65
CA THR A 50 -7.05 6.04 9.01
C THR A 50 -6.95 5.12 7.80
N PHE A 51 -5.93 4.25 7.82
CA PHE A 51 -5.75 3.24 6.78
C PHE A 51 -6.95 2.31 6.66
N GLU A 52 -7.57 1.95 7.81
CA GLU A 52 -8.74 1.08 7.87
C GLU A 52 -9.94 1.68 7.14
N ALA A 53 -10.23 2.94 7.40
CA ALA A 53 -11.37 3.61 6.78
C ALA A 53 -11.15 3.78 5.26
N ASN A 54 -9.93 4.16 4.83
CA ASN A 54 -9.59 4.32 3.43
C ASN A 54 -9.66 2.98 2.67
N ALA A 55 -9.05 1.91 3.19
CA ALA A 55 -9.07 0.61 2.56
C ALA A 55 -10.50 0.05 2.42
N LEU A 56 -11.29 0.17 3.50
CA LEU A 56 -12.67 -0.32 3.53
C LEU A 56 -13.56 0.48 2.58
N ALA A 57 -13.48 1.82 2.60
CA ALA A 57 -14.26 2.68 1.71
C ALA A 57 -13.98 2.34 0.24
N LYS A 58 -12.71 2.10 -0.11
CA LYS A 58 -12.30 1.72 -1.45
C LYS A 58 -12.85 0.35 -1.84
N ALA A 59 -12.73 -0.68 -1.00
CA ALA A 59 -13.29 -2.00 -1.27
C ALA A 59 -14.80 -1.94 -1.48
N ILE A 60 -15.54 -1.25 -0.62
CA ILE A 60 -17.00 -1.09 -0.71
C ILE A 60 -17.41 -0.31 -1.98
N HIS A 61 -16.69 0.78 -2.30
CA HIS A 61 -16.98 1.58 -3.50
C HIS A 61 -16.93 0.70 -4.76
N PHE A 62 -15.82 -0.01 -4.98
CA PHE A 62 -15.66 -0.82 -6.18
C PHE A 62 -16.52 -2.09 -6.18
N THR A 63 -16.83 -2.66 -5.02
CA THR A 63 -17.83 -3.73 -4.91
C THR A 63 -19.21 -3.26 -5.38
N ARG A 64 -19.65 -2.07 -4.96
CA ARG A 64 -20.92 -1.50 -5.42
C ARG A 64 -20.93 -1.18 -6.90
N LEU A 65 -19.81 -0.65 -7.41
CA LEU A 65 -19.67 -0.27 -8.82
C LEU A 65 -19.67 -1.49 -9.74
N THR A 66 -19.01 -2.58 -9.33
CA THR A 66 -18.79 -3.76 -10.21
C THR A 66 -19.78 -4.90 -9.95
N GLY A 67 -20.45 -4.91 -8.81
CA GLY A 67 -21.26 -6.05 -8.36
C GLY A 67 -20.44 -7.30 -8.03
N ARG A 68 -19.11 -7.18 -7.88
CA ARG A 68 -18.16 -8.29 -7.68
C ARG A 68 -17.45 -8.13 -6.33
N PRO A 69 -16.98 -9.25 -5.74
CA PRO A 69 -16.11 -9.15 -4.57
C PRO A 69 -14.86 -8.33 -4.90
N CYS A 70 -14.50 -7.39 -4.02
CA CYS A 70 -13.36 -6.51 -4.19
C CYS A 70 -12.42 -6.60 -3.00
N ILE A 71 -11.13 -6.54 -3.30
CA ILE A 71 -10.06 -6.32 -2.34
C ILE A 71 -9.42 -4.96 -2.60
N ALA A 72 -9.07 -4.28 -1.53
CA ALA A 72 -8.36 -3.02 -1.57
C ALA A 72 -7.30 -2.98 -0.48
N ASP A 73 -6.33 -2.09 -0.60
CA ASP A 73 -5.44 -1.74 0.49
C ASP A 73 -5.26 -0.23 0.58
N ASP A 74 -5.05 0.24 1.80
CA ASP A 74 -4.39 1.51 2.05
C ASP A 74 -3.11 1.26 2.84
N SER A 75 -2.04 1.96 2.46
CA SER A 75 -0.71 1.68 2.99
C SER A 75 0.17 2.91 2.97
N GLY A 76 1.06 2.99 3.96
CA GLY A 76 1.99 4.10 4.06
C GLY A 76 3.18 3.81 4.95
N LEU A 77 4.14 4.74 4.89
CA LEU A 77 5.31 4.78 5.74
C LEU A 77 4.99 5.62 6.98
N CYS A 78 5.32 5.10 8.16
CA CYS A 78 5.23 5.80 9.43
C CYS A 78 6.63 5.94 10.00
N ILE A 79 7.03 7.16 10.41
CA ILE A 79 8.38 7.48 10.86
C ILE A 79 8.28 8.05 12.27
N ASP A 80 9.04 7.49 13.22
CA ASP A 80 8.96 7.87 14.63
C ASP A 80 9.36 9.35 14.85
N ALA A 81 10.38 9.82 14.11
CA ALA A 81 10.82 11.21 14.14
C ALA A 81 9.77 12.22 13.65
N LEU A 82 8.74 11.75 12.95
CA LEU A 82 7.59 12.53 12.46
C LEU A 82 6.28 12.14 13.17
N GLU A 83 6.37 11.59 14.38
CA GLU A 83 5.21 11.18 15.20
C GLU A 83 4.26 10.21 14.48
N GLY A 84 4.82 9.36 13.60
CA GLY A 84 4.07 8.42 12.77
C GLY A 84 3.69 8.97 11.39
N GLY A 85 4.03 10.22 11.08
CA GLY A 85 3.91 10.74 9.73
C GLY A 85 4.88 10.06 8.73
N PRO A 86 4.61 10.18 7.43
CA PRO A 86 3.43 10.74 6.76
C PRO A 86 2.15 9.88 6.85
N GLY A 87 2.25 8.59 7.24
CA GLY A 87 1.10 7.73 7.45
C GLY A 87 0.21 7.59 6.19
N VAL A 88 -1.09 7.83 6.33
CA VAL A 88 -2.07 7.78 5.22
C VAL A 88 -1.77 8.77 4.10
N ARG A 89 -0.92 9.77 4.35
CA ARG A 89 -0.54 10.79 3.37
C ARG A 89 0.70 10.44 2.56
N SER A 90 1.28 9.24 2.78
CA SER A 90 2.56 8.81 2.19
C SER A 90 2.66 9.03 0.68
N ARG A 91 1.58 8.81 -0.05
CA ARG A 91 1.57 8.97 -1.51
C ARG A 91 1.44 10.42 -1.98
N ARG A 92 0.99 11.33 -1.13
CA ARG A 92 0.66 12.71 -1.51
C ARG A 92 1.43 13.79 -0.75
N VAL A 93 2.46 13.42 0.01
CA VAL A 93 3.26 14.35 0.85
C VAL A 93 3.74 15.54 0.04
N ALA A 94 4.42 15.30 -1.08
CA ALA A 94 4.95 16.36 -1.92
C ALA A 94 3.85 17.29 -2.46
N ARG A 95 2.71 16.73 -2.87
CA ARG A 95 1.55 17.49 -3.34
C ARG A 95 0.95 18.33 -2.23
N ASP A 96 0.76 17.74 -1.05
CA ASP A 96 0.19 18.40 0.13
C ASP A 96 1.09 19.54 0.64
N MET A 97 2.41 19.42 0.45
CA MET A 97 3.40 20.45 0.76
C MET A 97 3.60 21.48 -0.37
N GLY A 98 2.90 21.35 -1.49
CA GLY A 98 3.04 22.23 -2.66
C GLY A 98 4.37 22.07 -3.39
N CYS A 99 5.04 20.94 -3.24
CA CYS A 99 6.30 20.67 -3.96
C CYS A 99 6.07 20.48 -5.46
N VAL A 100 7.05 20.90 -6.25
CA VAL A 100 7.02 20.67 -7.69
C VAL A 100 7.34 19.22 -8.00
N ILE A 101 6.46 18.55 -8.73
CA ILE A 101 6.71 17.20 -9.25
C ILE A 101 7.37 17.36 -10.60
N ASP A 102 8.67 17.05 -10.67
CA ASP A 102 9.47 17.14 -11.88
C ASP A 102 9.47 15.83 -12.69
N GLN A 103 10.32 15.74 -13.70
CA GLN A 103 10.45 14.56 -14.57
C GLN A 103 10.90 13.26 -13.84
N ARG A 104 11.37 13.35 -12.59
CA ARG A 104 11.70 12.17 -11.76
C ARG A 104 10.47 11.51 -11.18
N GLY A 105 9.33 12.19 -11.21
CA GLY A 105 8.02 11.68 -10.84
C GLY A 105 7.65 11.89 -9.37
N GLU A 106 6.43 11.47 -9.04
CA GLU A 106 5.80 11.69 -7.74
C GLU A 106 6.53 10.97 -6.59
N ASP A 107 7.01 9.74 -6.83
CA ASP A 107 7.76 8.99 -5.81
C ASP A 107 9.04 9.71 -5.40
N ALA A 108 9.78 10.26 -6.36
CA ALA A 108 11.00 11.02 -6.06
C ALA A 108 10.70 12.32 -5.30
N ALA A 109 9.62 13.01 -5.64
CA ALA A 109 9.18 14.21 -4.92
C ALA A 109 8.73 13.89 -3.50
N ASN A 110 7.96 12.81 -3.30
CA ASN A 110 7.55 12.35 -1.97
C ASN A 110 8.75 11.94 -1.10
N ASN A 111 9.73 11.21 -1.68
CA ASN A 111 10.95 10.85 -0.97
C ASN A 111 11.72 12.09 -0.51
N ALA A 112 11.93 13.06 -1.40
CA ALA A 112 12.63 14.30 -1.04
C ALA A 112 11.90 15.06 0.07
N ALA A 113 10.58 15.24 -0.05
CA ALA A 113 9.78 15.94 0.95
C ALA A 113 9.86 15.28 2.33
N VAL A 114 9.72 13.96 2.40
CA VAL A 114 9.80 13.22 3.66
C VAL A 114 11.20 13.27 4.27
N LEU A 115 12.25 13.15 3.47
CA LEU A 115 13.62 13.26 3.97
C LEU A 115 13.91 14.66 4.51
N ASP A 116 13.43 15.72 3.85
CA ASP A 116 13.55 17.10 4.34
C ASP A 116 12.83 17.28 5.69
N GLU A 117 11.62 16.74 5.84
CA GLU A 117 10.90 16.77 7.13
C GLU A 117 11.69 16.02 8.23
N CYS A 118 12.26 14.84 7.89
CA CYS A 118 13.09 14.08 8.83
C CYS A 118 14.33 14.87 9.27
N TRP A 119 15.01 15.55 8.37
CA TRP A 119 16.15 16.43 8.72
C TRP A 119 15.71 17.61 9.61
N ASN A 120 14.54 18.18 9.34
CA ASN A 120 14.00 19.29 10.12
C ASN A 120 13.45 18.86 11.51
N SER A 121 13.21 17.57 11.73
CA SER A 121 12.77 17.06 13.04
C SER A 121 13.79 17.17 14.16
N GLY A 122 15.07 17.38 13.83
CA GLY A 122 16.18 17.42 14.77
C GLY A 122 16.74 16.05 15.18
N TRP A 123 16.18 14.95 14.67
CA TRP A 123 16.68 13.60 14.89
C TRP A 123 17.71 13.22 13.82
N ALA A 124 18.80 12.56 14.26
CA ALA A 124 19.81 12.05 13.34
C ALA A 124 19.35 10.74 12.65
N PRO A 125 19.70 10.53 11.35
CA PRO A 125 19.46 9.25 10.68
C PRO A 125 20.38 8.14 11.24
N PRO A 126 20.04 6.86 11.06
CA PRO A 126 18.81 6.39 10.41
C PRO A 126 17.58 6.58 11.29
N TRP A 127 16.46 6.96 10.69
CA TRP A 127 15.22 7.16 11.43
C TRP A 127 14.43 5.87 11.55
N ARG A 128 13.99 5.52 12.78
CA ARG A 128 13.08 4.38 12.96
C ARG A 128 11.80 4.63 12.19
N ALA A 129 11.40 3.61 11.46
CA ALA A 129 10.23 3.69 10.59
C ALA A 129 9.57 2.32 10.47
N HIS A 130 8.33 2.31 10.05
CA HIS A 130 7.65 1.08 9.68
C HIS A 130 6.65 1.35 8.56
N TYR A 131 6.50 0.37 7.70
CA TYR A 131 5.38 0.33 6.79
C TYR A 131 4.14 -0.29 7.44
N VAL A 132 2.99 0.29 7.13
CA VAL A 132 1.67 -0.24 7.46
C VAL A 132 0.91 -0.51 6.17
N CYS A 133 0.18 -1.61 6.14
CA CYS A 133 -0.85 -1.89 5.15
C CYS A 133 -2.10 -2.35 5.86
N VAL A 134 -3.24 -1.78 5.51
CA VAL A 134 -4.54 -2.36 5.84
C VAL A 134 -5.15 -2.90 4.55
N ALA A 135 -5.38 -4.20 4.53
CA ALA A 135 -6.10 -4.89 3.48
C ALA A 135 -7.58 -4.97 3.83
N ALA A 136 -8.46 -4.74 2.87
CA ALA A 136 -9.90 -4.83 3.02
C ALA A 136 -10.49 -5.74 1.94
N TYR A 137 -11.50 -6.52 2.31
CA TYR A 137 -12.36 -7.28 1.42
C TYR A 137 -13.79 -6.81 1.58
N ALA A 138 -14.52 -6.70 0.50
CA ALA A 138 -15.96 -6.45 0.52
C ALA A 138 -16.67 -7.32 -0.53
N ASP A 139 -17.80 -7.90 -0.15
CA ASP A 139 -18.69 -8.65 -1.03
C ASP A 139 -20.13 -8.15 -0.86
N GLY A 140 -20.62 -7.52 -1.89
CA GLY A 140 -21.98 -6.97 -1.89
C GLY A 140 -23.07 -8.03 -1.89
N SER A 141 -22.81 -9.21 -2.46
CA SER A 141 -23.77 -10.32 -2.51
C SER A 141 -23.96 -10.96 -1.14
N ALA A 142 -22.86 -11.09 -0.36
CA ALA A 142 -22.86 -11.60 0.99
C ALA A 142 -23.18 -10.52 2.05
N GLY A 143 -23.12 -9.23 1.69
CA GLY A 143 -23.26 -8.13 2.63
C GLY A 143 -22.14 -8.07 3.68
N THR A 144 -20.97 -8.63 3.37
CA THR A 144 -19.83 -8.78 4.30
C THR A 144 -18.66 -7.91 3.94
N SER A 145 -17.91 -7.52 4.97
CA SER A 145 -16.62 -6.86 4.79
C SER A 145 -15.66 -7.29 5.90
N HIS A 146 -14.38 -7.41 5.54
CA HIS A 146 -13.31 -7.80 6.45
C HIS A 146 -12.13 -6.87 6.26
N VAL A 147 -11.37 -6.63 7.32
CA VAL A 147 -10.12 -5.88 7.28
C VAL A 147 -9.04 -6.60 8.08
N ALA A 148 -7.80 -6.49 7.61
CA ALA A 148 -6.64 -6.98 8.33
C ALA A 148 -5.46 -6.02 8.16
N ARG A 149 -4.59 -5.95 9.17
CA ARG A 149 -3.47 -5.02 9.21
C ARG A 149 -2.14 -5.78 9.22
N GLY A 150 -1.22 -5.39 8.34
CA GLY A 150 0.15 -5.87 8.33
C GLY A 150 1.14 -4.73 8.56
N ARG A 151 2.27 -5.06 9.19
CA ARG A 151 3.35 -4.13 9.49
C ARG A 151 4.70 -4.74 9.19
N THR A 152 5.64 -3.93 8.72
CA THR A 152 7.05 -4.28 8.56
C THR A 152 7.90 -3.18 9.18
N ASP A 153 8.71 -3.54 10.16
CA ASP A 153 9.59 -2.63 10.87
C ASP A 153 10.93 -2.46 10.14
N GLY A 154 11.55 -1.29 10.35
CA GLY A 154 12.83 -0.96 9.72
C GLY A 154 13.29 0.44 10.05
N THR A 155 14.14 0.96 9.17
CA THR A 155 14.65 2.33 9.25
C THR A 155 14.58 3.02 7.89
N LEU A 156 14.32 4.32 7.92
CA LEU A 156 14.47 5.19 6.75
C LEU A 156 15.92 5.72 6.71
N GLN A 157 16.57 5.57 5.56
CA GLN A 157 17.92 6.04 5.29
C GLN A 157 17.90 7.26 4.37
N PRO A 158 18.78 8.26 4.57
CA PRO A 158 18.86 9.38 3.64
C PRO A 158 19.38 8.97 2.27
N ASP A 159 20.29 8.00 2.22
CA ASP A 159 20.88 7.51 0.99
C ASP A 159 20.00 6.44 0.34
N ARG A 160 19.80 6.59 -0.96
CA ARG A 160 19.09 5.62 -1.78
C ARG A 160 19.92 4.36 -1.99
N SER A 161 19.31 3.18 -1.82
CA SER A 161 19.95 1.88 -2.03
C SER A 161 19.06 0.98 -2.91
N GLY A 162 19.50 0.76 -4.16
CA GLY A 162 18.80 -0.04 -5.17
C GLY A 162 17.68 0.73 -5.86
N ASP A 163 17.09 0.06 -6.86
CA ASP A 163 16.08 0.62 -7.76
C ASP A 163 14.83 -0.29 -7.87
N ALA A 164 14.77 -1.37 -7.10
CA ALA A 164 13.60 -2.24 -7.07
C ALA A 164 12.47 -1.60 -6.24
N GLY A 165 11.25 -2.11 -6.46
CA GLY A 165 10.07 -1.64 -5.75
C GLY A 165 9.54 -0.30 -6.23
N PHE A 166 8.90 0.45 -5.33
CA PHE A 166 8.29 1.77 -5.60
C PHE A 166 8.19 2.59 -4.31
N GLY A 167 7.85 3.87 -4.45
CA GLY A 167 7.71 4.77 -3.31
C GLY A 167 9.01 4.91 -2.52
N TYR A 168 8.94 4.63 -1.22
CA TYR A 168 10.09 4.77 -0.29
C TYR A 168 10.98 3.52 -0.21
N ASP A 169 10.73 2.49 -1.00
CA ASP A 169 11.49 1.23 -0.97
C ASP A 169 13.01 1.39 -1.04
N PRO A 170 13.57 2.29 -1.89
CA PRO A 170 15.02 2.50 -1.95
C PRO A 170 15.65 3.11 -0.69
N HIS A 171 14.84 3.77 0.14
CA HIS A 171 15.28 4.41 1.38
C HIS A 171 14.94 3.57 2.63
N PHE A 172 14.05 2.59 2.51
CA PHE A 172 13.58 1.78 3.65
C PHE A 172 14.39 0.49 3.79
N VAL A 173 15.17 0.38 4.87
CA VAL A 173 15.90 -0.83 5.26
C VAL A 173 15.05 -1.65 6.21
N SER A 174 14.67 -2.85 5.79
CA SER A 174 13.83 -3.76 6.58
C SER A 174 14.65 -4.46 7.67
N ASP A 175 14.11 -4.51 8.89
CA ASP A 175 14.72 -5.27 10.00
C ASP A 175 14.74 -6.77 9.70
N ASP A 176 13.73 -7.30 9.01
CA ASP A 176 13.64 -8.72 8.65
C ASP A 176 14.71 -9.15 7.64
N LEU A 177 15.06 -8.25 6.70
CA LEU A 177 16.01 -8.58 5.62
C LEU A 177 17.41 -8.05 5.86
N GLY A 178 17.58 -7.03 6.70
CA GLY A 178 18.84 -6.33 6.90
C GLY A 178 19.32 -5.55 5.67
N LEU A 179 18.44 -5.32 4.68
CA LEU A 179 18.74 -4.56 3.46
C LEU A 179 17.53 -3.74 3.01
N SER A 180 17.76 -2.78 2.10
CA SER A 180 16.67 -1.96 1.59
C SER A 180 15.70 -2.77 0.72
N PHE A 181 14.43 -2.37 0.71
CA PHE A 181 13.47 -2.94 -0.23
C PHE A 181 13.82 -2.61 -1.68
N GLY A 182 14.61 -1.56 -1.92
CA GLY A 182 15.16 -1.25 -3.24
C GLY A 182 16.24 -2.22 -3.73
N LEU A 183 16.90 -2.96 -2.82
CA LEU A 183 17.86 -4.02 -3.14
C LEU A 183 17.23 -5.42 -3.06
N ALA A 184 16.13 -5.57 -2.35
CA ALA A 184 15.49 -6.86 -2.16
C ALA A 184 14.91 -7.39 -3.48
N SER A 185 15.04 -8.71 -3.71
CA SER A 185 14.26 -9.34 -4.77
C SER A 185 12.77 -9.27 -4.45
N ARG A 186 11.93 -9.35 -5.47
CA ARG A 186 10.46 -9.35 -5.29
C ARG A 186 10.01 -10.47 -4.36
N GLU A 187 10.60 -11.66 -4.50
CA GLU A 187 10.30 -12.83 -3.67
C GLU A 187 10.74 -12.62 -2.21
N ALA A 188 11.91 -12.00 -1.97
CA ALA A 188 12.37 -11.70 -0.63
C ALA A 188 11.44 -10.68 0.05
N LYS A 189 11.09 -9.58 -0.65
CA LYS A 189 10.15 -8.57 -0.17
C LYS A 189 8.77 -9.18 0.09
N ALA A 190 8.25 -10.04 -0.80
CA ALA A 190 6.95 -10.67 -0.66
C ALA A 190 6.80 -11.52 0.61
N ARG A 191 7.90 -12.03 1.20
CA ARG A 191 7.84 -12.82 2.45
C ARG A 191 7.68 -11.98 3.71
N VAL A 192 8.11 -10.72 3.67
CA VAL A 192 8.23 -9.87 4.87
C VAL A 192 7.44 -8.57 4.78
N SER A 193 6.92 -8.22 3.61
CA SER A 193 6.29 -6.92 3.41
C SER A 193 4.99 -6.78 4.21
N HIS A 194 4.74 -5.56 4.66
CA HIS A 194 3.49 -5.14 5.31
C HIS A 194 2.25 -5.57 4.52
N ARG A 195 2.29 -5.45 3.17
CA ARG A 195 1.19 -5.84 2.29
C ARG A 195 0.98 -7.34 2.27
N ALA A 196 2.03 -8.13 2.12
CA ALA A 196 1.92 -9.58 2.15
C ALA A 196 1.35 -10.08 3.49
N ARG A 197 1.80 -9.51 4.60
CA ARG A 197 1.27 -9.82 5.94
C ARG A 197 -0.20 -9.45 6.09
N ALA A 198 -0.59 -8.26 5.63
CA ALA A 198 -1.98 -7.81 5.71
C ALA A 198 -2.92 -8.74 4.91
N PHE A 199 -2.55 -9.05 3.67
CA PHE A 199 -3.39 -9.91 2.84
C PHE A 199 -3.40 -11.38 3.30
N ALA A 200 -2.29 -11.91 3.82
CA ALA A 200 -2.30 -13.24 4.44
C ALA A 200 -3.29 -13.31 5.61
N MET A 201 -3.23 -12.36 6.54
CA MET A 201 -4.17 -12.27 7.66
C MET A 201 -5.62 -12.05 7.20
N LEU A 202 -5.83 -11.24 6.15
CA LEU A 202 -7.16 -11.04 5.59
C LEU A 202 -7.72 -12.36 5.06
N LEU A 203 -6.96 -13.07 4.22
CA LEU A 203 -7.38 -14.33 3.63
C LEU A 203 -7.68 -15.40 4.69
N ASP A 204 -6.90 -15.47 5.76
CA ASP A 204 -7.14 -16.39 6.87
C ASP A 204 -8.41 -16.06 7.65
N SER A 205 -8.86 -14.81 7.63
CA SER A 205 -10.09 -14.37 8.30
C SER A 205 -11.36 -14.59 7.48
N LEU A 206 -11.23 -14.84 6.16
CA LEU A 206 -12.38 -15.04 5.29
C LEU A 206 -12.96 -16.46 5.47
N PRO A 207 -14.29 -16.60 5.49
CA PRO A 207 -14.93 -17.91 5.49
C PRO A 207 -14.60 -18.69 4.21
N ASP A 208 -14.51 -20.02 4.30
CA ASP A 208 -14.16 -20.92 3.16
C ASP A 208 -15.06 -20.73 1.93
N THR A 209 -16.27 -20.24 2.12
CA THR A 209 -17.23 -19.93 1.03
C THR A 209 -16.86 -18.69 0.21
N SER A 210 -15.90 -17.89 0.67
CA SER A 210 -15.43 -16.67 -0.03
C SER A 210 -14.25 -16.91 -0.95
N ARG A 211 -13.68 -18.14 -0.94
CA ARG A 211 -12.52 -18.55 -1.75
C ARG A 211 -12.90 -19.26 -3.02
#